data_291860d87015100b0846f687eaea8e7a
#
_entry.id   291860d87015100b0846f687eaea8e7a
#
_cell.length_a   1.000
_cell.length_b   1.000
_cell.length_c   1.000
_cell.angle_alpha   90.00
_cell.angle_beta   90.00
_cell.angle_gamma   90.00
#
_symmetry.space_group_name_H-M   'P 1'
#
loop_
_entity.id
_entity.type
_entity.pdbx_description
1 polymer ?
#
loop_
_entity_poly.entity_id
_entity_poly.type
_entity_poly.pdbx_seq_one_letter_code
_entity_poly.pdbx_strand_id
1 'polypeptide(L)'
;MRKGLRALLALVLALLPGMARSEAVFTREIDHVVSMETMEGGLLLSGSYTDGEADRPSVKFLDFAGRRLYSRGDRAHDGGYADAALFGDGDCAVLRYGDEGYCVDFLRDRETVWNREVSERGALNLFCDGERILVDAAPAVRVSTLTALDMDGGTVWEARWEESLRFAGILACAEGYLAYGCRVEAEENYPFAVCVDAQGAEVWRCEGQERGEVAAACVDGEGVLLLIDVRGGDGWPTRLTRLRAGAVVWQQDYPSARVEGAVTQGALDILPYEGGALIALRFGHPLAGECLLRQVDAQGAVMAEWRAAFPELYGVQKAALVPCGETVYLAAYGEPAAAAMETTDWFDKSGPTLRDFADLLVVREVELPEG
;
A
#
# COMPACT_ATOMS: atom_id res chain seq x y z
N MET A 1 15.19 -7.45 -36.78
CA MET A 1 13.88 -7.97 -36.32
C MET A 1 13.43 -7.35 -34.97
N ARG A 2 14.29 -7.09 -33.98
CA ARG A 2 13.89 -6.51 -32.65
C ARG A 2 13.26 -5.11 -32.70
N LYS A 3 13.64 -4.24 -33.65
CA LYS A 3 13.06 -2.88 -33.76
C LYS A 3 11.62 -2.87 -34.31
N GLY A 4 11.27 -3.85 -35.15
CA GLY A 4 9.92 -3.97 -35.73
C GLY A 4 8.89 -4.47 -34.71
N LEU A 5 9.29 -5.34 -33.77
CA LEU A 5 8.39 -5.87 -32.74
C LEU A 5 8.02 -4.79 -31.70
N ARG A 6 8.97 -3.91 -31.36
CA ARG A 6 8.71 -2.77 -30.45
C ARG A 6 7.72 -1.76 -31.06
N ALA A 7 7.87 -1.49 -32.36
CA ALA A 7 6.96 -0.60 -33.08
C ALA A 7 5.56 -1.21 -33.21
N LEU A 8 5.45 -2.54 -33.39
CA LEU A 8 4.18 -3.23 -33.49
C LEU A 8 3.46 -3.28 -32.13
N LEU A 9 4.18 -3.54 -31.03
CA LEU A 9 3.60 -3.53 -29.67
C LEU A 9 3.10 -2.14 -29.28
N ALA A 10 3.89 -1.10 -29.56
CA ALA A 10 3.49 0.30 -29.35
C ALA A 10 2.27 0.69 -30.22
N LEU A 11 2.17 0.15 -31.44
CA LEU A 11 1.05 0.41 -32.34
C LEU A 11 -0.23 -0.34 -31.90
N VAL A 12 -0.10 -1.56 -31.38
CA VAL A 12 -1.24 -2.34 -30.86
C VAL A 12 -1.80 -1.70 -29.59
N LEU A 13 -0.94 -1.26 -28.66
CA LEU A 13 -1.35 -0.50 -27.48
C LEU A 13 -1.98 0.86 -27.86
N ALA A 14 -1.60 1.42 -29.03
CA ALA A 14 -2.13 2.68 -29.57
C ALA A 14 -3.57 2.58 -30.08
N LEU A 15 -4.07 1.38 -30.35
CA LEU A 15 -5.35 1.15 -31.02
C LEU A 15 -6.45 0.61 -30.09
N LEU A 16 -6.17 0.45 -28.78
CA LEU A 16 -7.18 0.02 -27.82
C LEU A 16 -8.04 1.24 -27.42
N PRO A 17 -9.34 1.26 -27.77
CA PRO A 17 -10.22 2.34 -27.35
C PRO A 17 -10.47 2.26 -25.83
N GLY A 18 -10.37 3.38 -25.13
CA GLY A 18 -10.69 3.50 -23.70
C GLY A 18 -9.49 3.48 -22.76
N MET A 19 -8.25 3.57 -23.25
CA MET A 19 -7.09 3.84 -22.40
C MET A 19 -6.87 5.35 -22.28
N ALA A 20 -7.12 5.91 -21.11
CA ALA A 20 -6.64 7.24 -20.79
C ALA A 20 -5.10 7.22 -20.84
N ARG A 21 -4.50 7.95 -21.78
CA ARG A 21 -3.05 8.11 -21.90
C ARG A 21 -2.63 9.39 -21.20
N SER A 22 -2.66 9.40 -19.87
CA SER A 22 -1.93 10.46 -19.20
C SER A 22 -0.43 10.22 -19.34
N GLU A 23 0.33 11.24 -19.74
CA GLU A 23 1.78 11.17 -19.71
C GLU A 23 2.23 10.98 -18.24
N ALA A 24 3.32 10.25 -18.01
CA ALA A 24 3.88 10.14 -16.69
C ALA A 24 4.35 11.53 -16.24
N VAL A 25 3.91 11.97 -15.07
CA VAL A 25 4.40 13.22 -14.45
C VAL A 25 5.87 13.05 -14.15
N PHE A 26 6.26 11.89 -13.61
CA PHE A 26 7.66 11.47 -13.54
C PHE A 26 7.77 9.94 -13.46
N THR A 27 8.97 9.47 -13.84
CA THR A 27 9.37 8.06 -13.68
C THR A 27 10.75 8.06 -13.02
N ARG A 28 10.93 7.23 -12.00
CA ARG A 28 12.17 7.18 -11.24
C ARG A 28 12.51 5.78 -10.77
N GLU A 29 13.77 5.38 -10.93
CA GLU A 29 14.32 4.23 -10.23
C GLU A 29 14.38 4.53 -8.73
N ILE A 30 13.90 3.59 -7.94
CA ILE A 30 13.88 3.63 -6.49
C ILE A 30 14.49 2.34 -5.95
N ASP A 31 14.87 2.36 -4.69
CA ASP A 31 15.31 1.16 -3.99
C ASP A 31 14.17 0.14 -3.93
N HIS A 32 14.44 -1.04 -3.41
CA HIS A 32 13.37 -2.01 -3.16
C HIS A 32 12.37 -1.44 -2.14
N VAL A 33 11.15 -1.18 -2.59
CA VAL A 33 10.11 -0.55 -1.78
C VAL A 33 9.26 -1.61 -1.08
N VAL A 34 9.08 -1.45 0.22
CA VAL A 34 8.18 -2.26 1.04
C VAL A 34 6.87 -1.52 1.31
N SER A 35 6.96 -0.23 1.67
CA SER A 35 5.77 0.62 1.88
C SER A 35 5.84 1.91 1.06
N MET A 36 4.68 2.37 0.64
CA MET A 36 4.46 3.65 -0.02
C MET A 36 3.26 4.33 0.63
N GLU A 37 3.53 5.43 1.30
CA GLU A 37 2.53 6.22 2.00
C GLU A 37 2.33 7.58 1.31
N THR A 38 1.09 8.02 1.25
CA THR A 38 0.73 9.33 0.73
C THR A 38 0.82 10.37 1.84
N MET A 39 1.45 11.50 1.53
CA MET A 39 1.62 12.60 2.48
C MET A 39 1.29 13.92 1.83
N GLU A 40 1.06 14.95 2.64
CA GLU A 40 0.94 16.31 2.12
C GLU A 40 2.19 16.67 1.31
N GLY A 41 2.00 16.92 0.03
CA GLY A 41 3.04 17.35 -0.91
C GLY A 41 3.87 16.23 -1.53
N GLY A 42 3.59 14.92 -1.30
CA GLY A 42 4.36 13.88 -1.95
C GLY A 42 4.12 12.44 -1.48
N LEU A 43 5.12 11.62 -1.73
CA LEU A 43 5.15 10.19 -1.44
C LEU A 43 6.31 9.85 -0.52
N LEU A 44 6.02 9.18 0.58
CA LEU A 44 6.99 8.57 1.47
C LEU A 44 7.19 7.11 1.07
N LEU A 45 8.42 6.74 0.78
CA LEU A 45 8.81 5.40 0.38
C LEU A 45 9.73 4.82 1.44
N SER A 46 9.42 3.64 1.95
CA SER A 46 10.29 2.88 2.86
C SER A 46 10.66 1.52 2.27
N GLY A 47 11.82 1.01 2.62
CA GLY A 47 12.30 -0.25 2.09
C GLY A 47 13.80 -0.47 2.34
N SER A 48 14.48 -1.02 1.36
CA SER A 48 15.92 -1.27 1.43
C SER A 48 16.64 -0.94 0.13
N TYR A 49 17.94 -0.73 0.22
CA TYR A 49 18.86 -0.70 -0.92
C TYR A 49 20.01 -1.69 -0.67
N THR A 50 20.57 -2.21 -1.74
CA THR A 50 21.72 -3.13 -1.64
C THR A 50 23.00 -2.33 -1.84
N ASP A 51 23.95 -2.44 -0.90
CA ASP A 51 25.27 -1.81 -0.98
C ASP A 51 26.37 -2.73 -1.54
N GLY A 52 25.96 -3.84 -2.15
CA GLY A 52 26.80 -4.87 -2.76
C GLY A 52 27.08 -6.07 -1.83
N GLU A 53 26.88 -5.95 -0.53
CA GLU A 53 27.11 -7.03 0.45
C GLU A 53 25.85 -7.38 1.24
N ALA A 54 25.01 -6.38 1.56
CA ALA A 54 23.81 -6.56 2.36
C ALA A 54 22.70 -5.58 1.95
N ASP A 55 21.46 -5.94 2.26
CA ASP A 55 20.34 -5.01 2.19
C ASP A 55 20.43 -4.05 3.36
N ARG A 56 20.23 -2.77 3.08
CA ARG A 56 20.31 -1.66 4.03
C ARG A 56 19.00 -0.90 4.09
N PRO A 57 18.50 -0.55 5.27
CA PRO A 57 17.28 0.24 5.40
C PRO A 57 17.34 1.58 4.67
N SER A 58 16.23 1.94 4.01
CA SER A 58 16.12 3.16 3.22
C SER A 58 14.73 3.80 3.38
N VAL A 59 14.71 5.11 3.55
CA VAL A 59 13.48 5.92 3.49
C VAL A 59 13.70 7.15 2.63
N LYS A 60 12.72 7.46 1.78
CA LYS A 60 12.77 8.62 0.85
C LYS A 60 11.42 9.32 0.82
N PHE A 61 11.44 10.64 0.86
CA PHE A 61 10.29 11.47 0.56
C PHE A 61 10.49 12.19 -0.77
N LEU A 62 9.57 11.99 -1.70
CA LEU A 62 9.57 12.57 -3.04
C LEU A 62 8.36 13.49 -3.18
N ASP A 63 8.55 14.70 -3.72
CA ASP A 63 7.42 15.53 -4.13
C ASP A 63 6.78 15.02 -5.44
N PHE A 64 5.63 15.58 -5.81
CA PHE A 64 4.92 15.20 -7.04
C PHE A 64 5.63 15.63 -8.34
N ALA A 65 6.74 16.35 -8.25
CA ALA A 65 7.66 16.59 -9.37
C ALA A 65 8.82 15.58 -9.38
N GLY A 66 8.83 14.58 -8.51
CA GLY A 66 9.86 13.55 -8.38
C GLY A 66 11.15 14.07 -7.71
N ARG A 67 11.13 15.28 -7.11
CA ARG A 67 12.29 15.80 -6.39
C ARG A 67 12.37 15.16 -5.02
N ARG A 68 13.55 14.69 -4.65
CA ARG A 68 13.80 14.12 -3.33
C ARG A 68 13.94 15.22 -2.29
N LEU A 69 12.93 15.34 -1.42
CA LEU A 69 12.91 16.31 -0.33
C LEU A 69 13.64 15.77 0.91
N TYR A 70 13.50 14.45 1.17
CA TYR A 70 14.15 13.77 2.27
C TYR A 70 14.73 12.43 1.79
N SER A 71 15.83 12.00 2.39
CA SER A 71 16.36 10.65 2.18
C SER A 71 17.29 10.28 3.32
N ARG A 72 17.14 9.07 3.82
CA ARG A 72 18.07 8.44 4.72
C ARG A 72 18.29 6.99 4.32
N GLY A 73 19.54 6.55 4.31
CA GLY A 73 19.94 5.16 4.31
C GLY A 73 20.68 4.85 5.60
N ASP A 74 20.44 3.69 6.17
CA ASP A 74 21.12 3.24 7.37
C ASP A 74 22.16 2.17 7.01
N ARG A 75 23.45 2.47 7.19
CA ARG A 75 24.56 1.56 6.92
C ARG A 75 24.99 0.77 8.15
N ALA A 76 24.47 1.09 9.31
CA ALA A 76 24.83 0.44 10.57
C ALA A 76 24.07 -0.89 10.77
N HIS A 77 22.91 -1.03 10.12
CA HIS A 77 22.04 -2.19 10.28
C HIS A 77 21.78 -2.90 8.95
N ASP A 78 21.69 -4.21 9.00
CA ASP A 78 21.21 -5.04 7.90
C ASP A 78 19.68 -5.12 7.94
N GLY A 79 19.03 -5.32 6.76
CA GLY A 79 17.59 -5.41 6.64
C GLY A 79 16.96 -4.22 5.91
N GLY A 80 15.77 -3.80 6.33
CA GLY A 80 15.03 -2.71 5.68
C GLY A 80 14.09 -1.98 6.64
N TYR A 81 13.41 -0.97 6.11
CA TYR A 81 12.27 -0.35 6.76
C TYR A 81 10.97 -0.95 6.21
N ALA A 82 10.18 -1.54 7.09
CA ALA A 82 8.87 -2.09 6.74
C ALA A 82 7.87 -0.97 6.46
N ASP A 83 7.95 0.12 7.24
CA ASP A 83 7.08 1.26 7.10
C ASP A 83 7.73 2.53 7.66
N ALA A 84 7.15 3.69 7.35
CA ALA A 84 7.64 4.99 7.82
C ALA A 84 6.50 6.02 7.92
N ALA A 85 6.63 6.95 8.86
CA ALA A 85 5.78 8.13 8.96
C ALA A 85 6.64 9.38 9.14
N LEU A 86 6.37 10.41 8.35
CA LEU A 86 7.05 11.71 8.42
C LEU A 86 6.12 12.72 9.10
N PHE A 87 6.65 13.54 9.99
CA PHE A 87 5.87 14.56 10.68
C PHE A 87 6.74 15.75 11.09
N GLY A 88 6.10 16.90 11.26
CA GLY A 88 6.81 18.14 11.59
C GLY A 88 7.80 18.59 10.52
N ASP A 89 8.83 19.28 10.92
CA ASP A 89 9.84 19.87 10.03
C ASP A 89 10.96 18.89 9.62
N GLY A 90 10.64 17.60 9.47
CA GLY A 90 11.58 16.57 9.02
C GLY A 90 11.84 15.46 10.04
N ASP A 91 11.08 15.43 11.13
CA ASP A 91 11.05 14.28 12.05
C ASP A 91 10.41 13.08 11.34
N CYS A 92 10.90 11.88 11.60
CA CYS A 92 10.46 10.66 10.96
C CYS A 92 10.48 9.50 11.95
N ALA A 93 9.41 8.73 12.01
CA ALA A 93 9.43 7.41 12.62
C ALA A 93 9.57 6.37 11.52
N VAL A 94 10.40 5.36 11.72
CA VAL A 94 10.57 4.24 10.79
C VAL A 94 10.48 2.92 11.55
N LEU A 95 9.81 1.96 10.95
CA LEU A 95 9.73 0.60 11.44
C LEU A 95 10.81 -0.24 10.77
N ARG A 96 11.91 -0.48 11.47
CA ARG A 96 13.04 -1.25 10.97
C ARG A 96 12.88 -2.74 11.28
N TYR A 97 13.23 -3.58 10.31
CA TYR A 97 13.36 -5.03 10.48
C TYR A 97 14.77 -5.49 10.13
N GLY A 98 15.22 -6.54 10.78
CA GLY A 98 16.53 -7.14 10.58
C GLY A 98 16.71 -8.39 11.44
N ASP A 99 17.94 -8.87 11.56
CA ASP A 99 18.26 -10.08 12.35
C ASP A 99 17.92 -9.91 13.85
N GLU A 100 17.86 -8.68 14.35
CA GLU A 100 17.53 -8.34 15.72
C GLU A 100 16.03 -8.22 16.00
N GLY A 101 15.17 -8.46 14.99
CA GLY A 101 13.72 -8.29 15.07
C GLY A 101 13.23 -6.96 14.51
N TYR A 102 12.16 -6.43 15.09
CA TYR A 102 11.48 -5.21 14.64
C TYR A 102 11.61 -4.10 15.67
N CYS A 103 12.09 -2.96 15.22
CA CYS A 103 12.32 -1.79 16.06
C CYS A 103 11.69 -0.54 15.44
N VAL A 104 11.13 0.33 16.26
CA VAL A 104 10.80 1.70 15.86
C VAL A 104 12.01 2.58 16.14
N ASP A 105 12.52 3.23 15.11
CA ASP A 105 13.56 4.26 15.23
C ASP A 105 12.89 5.63 15.02
N PHE A 106 13.07 6.54 15.96
CA PHE A 106 12.65 7.92 15.84
C PHE A 106 13.82 8.79 15.39
N LEU A 107 13.65 9.50 14.32
CA LEU A 107 14.67 10.28 13.64
C LEU A 107 14.34 11.76 13.71
N ARG A 108 15.28 12.57 14.16
CA ARG A 108 15.24 14.04 14.09
C ARG A 108 16.50 14.54 13.38
N ASP A 109 16.35 15.45 12.45
CA ASP A 109 17.47 15.91 11.62
C ASP A 109 18.30 14.78 10.99
N ARG A 110 17.66 13.66 10.67
CA ARG A 110 18.25 12.42 10.14
C ARG A 110 19.12 11.63 11.13
N GLU A 111 19.13 11.98 12.39
CA GLU A 111 19.81 11.24 13.45
C GLU A 111 18.80 10.44 14.29
N THR A 112 19.16 9.25 14.72
CA THR A 112 18.33 8.47 15.62
C THR A 112 18.35 9.10 17.01
N VAL A 113 17.20 9.59 17.47
CA VAL A 113 17.01 10.18 18.79
C VAL A 113 16.81 9.07 19.81
N TRP A 114 15.96 8.10 19.47
CA TRP A 114 15.73 6.90 20.25
C TRP A 114 15.36 5.74 19.33
N ASN A 115 15.55 4.54 19.85
CA ASN A 115 15.09 3.33 19.23
C ASN A 115 14.35 2.46 20.24
N ARG A 116 13.39 1.66 19.77
CA ARG A 116 12.60 0.78 20.60
C ARG A 116 12.26 -0.51 19.89
N GLU A 117 12.63 -1.63 20.50
CA GLU A 117 12.17 -2.94 20.08
C GLU A 117 10.66 -3.09 20.31
N VAL A 118 9.94 -3.58 19.32
CA VAL A 118 8.48 -3.78 19.36
C VAL A 118 8.10 -5.25 19.21
N SER A 119 8.89 -6.04 18.49
CA SER A 119 8.64 -7.47 18.30
C SER A 119 9.87 -8.21 17.78
N GLU A 120 10.06 -9.44 18.23
CA GLU A 120 11.02 -10.38 17.62
C GLU A 120 10.47 -11.07 16.37
N ARG A 121 9.15 -11.05 16.12
CA ARG A 121 8.51 -11.93 15.13
C ARG A 121 7.86 -11.22 13.97
N GLY A 122 7.28 -10.05 14.15
CA GLY A 122 6.60 -9.33 13.08
C GLY A 122 6.00 -8.02 13.56
N ALA A 123 6.18 -7.00 12.75
CA ALA A 123 5.50 -5.72 12.77
C ALA A 123 5.54 -5.18 11.34
N LEU A 124 4.44 -4.64 10.83
CA LEU A 124 4.34 -4.29 9.41
C LEU A 124 3.95 -2.84 9.18
N ASN A 125 3.15 -2.25 10.07
CA ASN A 125 2.56 -0.95 9.86
C ASN A 125 2.94 0.02 10.97
N LEU A 126 3.16 1.24 10.56
CA LEU A 126 3.44 2.38 11.43
C LEU A 126 2.55 3.54 10.99
N PHE A 127 1.91 4.19 11.94
CA PHE A 127 1.10 5.38 11.70
C PHE A 127 1.48 6.47 12.70
N CYS A 128 1.41 7.73 12.29
CA CYS A 128 1.66 8.86 13.19
C CYS A 128 0.58 9.94 13.01
N ASP A 129 0.01 10.41 14.11
CA ASP A 129 -0.94 11.53 14.13
C ASP A 129 -0.30 12.87 14.49
N GLY A 130 1.03 12.91 14.67
CA GLY A 130 1.79 14.08 15.11
C GLY A 130 2.01 14.17 16.63
N GLU A 131 1.26 13.42 17.44
CA GLU A 131 1.40 13.33 18.89
C GLU A 131 1.82 11.93 19.34
N ARG A 132 1.48 10.90 18.55
CA ARG A 132 1.69 9.49 18.87
C ARG A 132 2.17 8.72 17.64
N ILE A 133 2.95 7.70 17.90
CA ILE A 133 3.38 6.72 16.94
C ILE A 133 2.66 5.42 17.27
N LEU A 134 1.83 4.92 16.35
CA LEU A 134 1.17 3.64 16.48
C LEU A 134 1.94 2.60 15.66
N VAL A 135 2.13 1.42 16.23
CA VAL A 135 2.78 0.30 15.59
C VAL A 135 2.04 -0.98 15.90
N ASP A 136 1.79 -1.79 14.86
CA ASP A 136 1.29 -3.13 15.03
C ASP A 136 2.45 -4.10 15.30
N ALA A 137 2.17 -5.17 16.03
CA ALA A 137 3.16 -6.23 16.25
C ALA A 137 2.49 -7.59 16.48
N ALA A 138 3.26 -8.65 16.19
CA ALA A 138 2.89 -10.03 16.47
C ALA A 138 3.92 -10.64 17.44
N PRO A 139 3.87 -10.31 18.74
CA PRO A 139 4.91 -10.73 19.69
C PRO A 139 4.93 -12.25 19.94
N ALA A 140 3.84 -12.94 19.68
CA ALA A 140 3.75 -14.39 19.81
C ALA A 140 2.79 -14.97 18.78
N VAL A 141 2.82 -16.30 18.61
CA VAL A 141 1.81 -17.02 17.82
C VAL A 141 0.42 -16.78 18.43
N ARG A 142 -0.53 -16.37 17.60
CA ARG A 142 -1.91 -16.02 18.00
C ARG A 142 -1.99 -14.87 19.01
N VAL A 143 -1.03 -13.97 18.98
CA VAL A 143 -1.09 -12.73 19.74
C VAL A 143 -0.76 -11.59 18.81
N SER A 144 -1.63 -10.61 18.77
CA SER A 144 -1.42 -9.39 18.00
C SER A 144 -1.60 -8.17 18.92
N THR A 145 -0.79 -7.16 18.72
CA THR A 145 -0.83 -5.92 19.50
C THR A 145 -0.90 -4.72 18.59
N LEU A 146 -1.51 -3.65 19.07
CA LEU A 146 -1.38 -2.31 18.57
C LEU A 146 -0.89 -1.43 19.72
N THR A 147 0.29 -0.86 19.58
CA THR A 147 0.93 -0.09 20.62
C THR A 147 1.03 1.38 20.21
N ALA A 148 0.60 2.28 21.08
CA ALA A 148 0.86 3.70 20.93
C ALA A 148 2.05 4.12 21.77
N LEU A 149 3.01 4.79 21.13
CA LEU A 149 4.18 5.40 21.73
C LEU A 149 4.01 6.91 21.73
N ASP A 150 4.53 7.56 22.76
CA ASP A 150 4.74 9.01 22.74
C ASP A 150 5.99 9.37 21.91
N MET A 151 6.22 10.66 21.73
CA MET A 151 7.36 11.17 20.95
C MET A 151 8.72 10.95 21.64
N ASP A 152 8.73 10.55 22.89
CA ASP A 152 9.93 10.17 23.65
C ASP A 152 10.15 8.64 23.67
N GLY A 153 9.30 7.87 22.98
CA GLY A 153 9.36 6.42 22.87
C GLY A 153 8.71 5.67 24.06
N GLY A 154 8.05 6.38 24.97
CA GLY A 154 7.28 5.78 26.06
C GLY A 154 6.00 5.12 25.57
N THR A 155 5.57 3.98 26.16
CA THR A 155 4.26 3.40 25.87
C THR A 155 3.17 4.25 26.50
N VAL A 156 2.26 4.76 25.68
CA VAL A 156 1.02 5.42 26.13
C VAL A 156 -0.02 4.37 26.48
N TRP A 157 -0.25 3.42 25.57
CA TRP A 157 -1.13 2.28 25.76
C TRP A 157 -0.75 1.13 24.81
N GLU A 158 -1.27 -0.07 25.10
CA GLU A 158 -1.20 -1.25 24.26
C GLU A 158 -2.57 -1.94 24.24
N ALA A 159 -3.14 -2.09 23.05
CA ALA A 159 -4.26 -2.97 22.80
C ALA A 159 -3.73 -4.35 22.39
N ARG A 160 -4.35 -5.42 22.95
CA ARG A 160 -3.86 -6.79 22.77
C ARG A 160 -5.01 -7.74 22.47
N TRP A 161 -4.79 -8.58 21.47
CA TRP A 161 -5.72 -9.64 21.07
C TRP A 161 -5.03 -11.01 21.14
N GLU A 162 -5.69 -11.99 21.73
CA GLU A 162 -5.25 -13.39 21.76
C GLU A 162 -5.68 -14.11 20.47
N GLU A 163 -5.43 -13.47 19.33
CA GLU A 163 -5.79 -13.87 17.98
C GLU A 163 -4.64 -13.53 17.02
N SER A 164 -4.55 -14.30 15.92
CA SER A 164 -3.61 -13.96 14.83
C SER A 164 -4.26 -12.93 13.92
N LEU A 165 -3.96 -11.67 14.13
CA LEU A 165 -4.36 -10.57 13.25
C LEU A 165 -3.15 -10.16 12.40
N ARG A 166 -3.39 -9.90 11.13
CA ARG A 166 -2.43 -9.30 10.23
C ARG A 166 -3.04 -8.01 9.71
N PHE A 167 -2.51 -6.91 10.17
CA PHE A 167 -2.97 -5.61 9.72
C PHE A 167 -2.34 -5.25 8.38
N ALA A 168 -3.12 -4.64 7.50
CA ALA A 168 -2.71 -4.09 6.22
C ALA A 168 -2.50 -2.57 6.31
N GLY A 169 -3.03 -1.94 7.36
CA GLY A 169 -2.84 -0.53 7.62
C GLY A 169 -3.49 -0.06 8.91
N ILE A 170 -3.10 1.14 9.31
CA ILE A 170 -3.63 1.87 10.48
C ILE A 170 -3.96 3.29 10.01
N LEU A 171 -5.09 3.84 10.44
CA LEU A 171 -5.48 5.23 10.13
C LEU A 171 -6.31 5.84 11.26
N ALA A 172 -6.33 7.17 11.34
CA ALA A 172 -7.19 7.88 12.27
C ALA A 172 -8.65 7.84 11.81
N CYS A 173 -9.58 7.74 12.76
CA CYS A 173 -11.01 7.86 12.54
C CYS A 173 -11.67 8.69 13.64
N ALA A 174 -12.97 8.93 13.55
CA ALA A 174 -13.68 9.82 14.48
C ALA A 174 -13.63 9.31 15.92
N GLU A 175 -13.62 7.99 16.12
CA GLU A 175 -13.61 7.35 17.44
C GLU A 175 -12.20 7.13 18.00
N GLY A 176 -11.16 7.29 17.18
CA GLY A 176 -9.75 7.05 17.56
C GLY A 176 -8.93 6.53 16.39
N TYR A 177 -8.53 5.25 16.44
CA TYR A 177 -7.69 4.63 15.42
C TYR A 177 -8.30 3.34 14.90
N LEU A 178 -8.32 3.21 13.57
CA LEU A 178 -8.75 2.01 12.87
C LEU A 178 -7.51 1.21 12.43
N ALA A 179 -7.43 -0.05 12.84
CA ALA A 179 -6.51 -1.03 12.27
C ALA A 179 -7.32 -2.04 11.45
N TYR A 180 -6.88 -2.34 10.23
CA TYR A 180 -7.61 -3.19 9.29
C TYR A 180 -6.68 -4.18 8.57
N GLY A 181 -7.24 -5.29 8.11
CA GLY A 181 -6.49 -6.34 7.42
C GLY A 181 -7.25 -7.67 7.45
N CYS A 182 -6.65 -8.70 8.05
CA CYS A 182 -7.30 -9.99 8.19
C CYS A 182 -7.03 -10.66 9.54
N ARG A 183 -7.99 -11.49 9.96
CA ARG A 183 -7.81 -12.50 10.99
C ARG A 183 -7.39 -13.82 10.32
N VAL A 184 -6.35 -14.45 10.84
CA VAL A 184 -5.81 -15.70 10.30
C VAL A 184 -6.30 -16.87 11.15
N GLU A 185 -7.06 -17.78 10.56
CA GLU A 185 -7.61 -18.95 11.21
C GLU A 185 -7.42 -20.18 10.32
N ALA A 186 -6.77 -21.23 10.82
CA ALA A 186 -6.48 -22.45 10.08
C ALA A 186 -5.83 -22.21 8.70
N GLU A 187 -4.85 -21.29 8.64
CA GLU A 187 -4.14 -20.87 7.41
C GLU A 187 -4.99 -20.09 6.38
N GLU A 188 -6.21 -19.72 6.75
CA GLU A 188 -7.10 -18.92 5.93
C GLU A 188 -7.22 -17.50 6.49
N ASN A 189 -7.38 -16.55 5.61
CA ASN A 189 -7.57 -15.14 5.95
C ASN A 189 -9.06 -14.79 5.91
N TYR A 190 -9.52 -14.04 6.92
CA TYR A 190 -10.86 -13.47 7.00
C TYR A 190 -10.77 -11.96 7.22
N PRO A 191 -11.52 -11.14 6.48
CA PRO A 191 -11.48 -9.69 6.63
C PRO A 191 -11.72 -9.27 8.07
N PHE A 192 -10.90 -8.35 8.56
CA PHE A 192 -10.95 -7.87 9.92
C PHE A 192 -10.65 -6.38 9.99
N ALA A 193 -11.42 -5.66 10.79
CA ALA A 193 -11.14 -4.27 11.13
C ALA A 193 -11.54 -4.03 12.59
N VAL A 194 -10.74 -3.26 13.31
CA VAL A 194 -10.98 -2.91 14.71
C VAL A 194 -10.69 -1.43 14.93
N CYS A 195 -11.59 -0.76 15.62
CA CYS A 195 -11.39 0.60 16.09
C CYS A 195 -11.07 0.59 17.58
N VAL A 196 -10.02 1.29 17.95
CA VAL A 196 -9.65 1.56 19.34
C VAL A 196 -9.74 3.06 19.62
N ASP A 197 -10.10 3.43 20.82
CA ASP A 197 -10.13 4.84 21.23
C ASP A 197 -8.71 5.39 21.50
N ALA A 198 -8.65 6.66 21.88
CA ALA A 198 -7.39 7.33 22.21
C ALA A 198 -6.67 6.75 23.45
N GLN A 199 -7.29 5.85 24.19
CA GLN A 199 -6.74 5.13 25.34
C GLN A 199 -6.41 3.67 25.01
N GLY A 200 -6.63 3.22 23.76
CA GLY A 200 -6.38 1.85 23.31
C GLY A 200 -7.50 0.86 23.65
N ALA A 201 -8.64 1.34 24.17
CA ALA A 201 -9.78 0.46 24.40
C ALA A 201 -10.53 0.18 23.09
N GLU A 202 -10.87 -1.08 22.84
CA GLU A 202 -11.66 -1.47 21.68
C GLU A 202 -13.07 -0.84 21.75
N VAL A 203 -13.41 -0.06 20.73
CA VAL A 203 -14.72 0.59 20.59
C VAL A 203 -15.67 -0.30 19.80
N TRP A 204 -15.18 -0.84 18.67
CA TRP A 204 -15.92 -1.79 17.84
C TRP A 204 -14.96 -2.61 16.98
N ARG A 205 -15.45 -3.74 16.50
CA ARG A 205 -14.81 -4.56 15.46
C ARG A 205 -15.78 -4.98 14.37
N CYS A 206 -15.25 -5.22 13.20
CA CYS A 206 -15.97 -5.80 12.06
C CYS A 206 -15.22 -7.03 11.58
N GLU A 207 -15.91 -8.17 11.50
CA GLU A 207 -15.35 -9.46 11.09
C GLU A 207 -16.10 -10.01 9.88
N GLY A 208 -15.38 -10.29 8.81
CA GLY A 208 -15.91 -10.97 7.65
C GLY A 208 -16.07 -12.47 7.91
N GLN A 209 -17.12 -13.06 7.32
CA GLN A 209 -17.38 -14.51 7.40
C GLN A 209 -16.84 -15.27 6.18
N GLU A 210 -16.60 -14.56 5.08
CA GLU A 210 -16.03 -15.09 3.85
C GLU A 210 -14.52 -14.93 3.88
N ARG A 211 -13.80 -15.82 3.21
CA ARG A 211 -12.35 -15.71 3.08
C ARG A 211 -11.96 -14.44 2.34
N GLY A 212 -10.91 -13.80 2.77
CA GLY A 212 -10.42 -12.58 2.15
C GLY A 212 -9.62 -11.72 3.11
N GLU A 213 -9.36 -10.50 2.70
CA GLU A 213 -8.66 -9.51 3.52
C GLU A 213 -9.13 -8.09 3.19
N VAL A 214 -9.12 -7.21 4.16
CA VAL A 214 -9.25 -5.76 3.92
C VAL A 214 -7.91 -5.28 3.41
N ALA A 215 -7.85 -4.93 2.13
CA ALA A 215 -6.61 -4.52 1.47
C ALA A 215 -6.36 -3.01 1.60
N ALA A 216 -7.43 -2.21 1.65
CA ALA A 216 -7.34 -0.77 1.83
C ALA A 216 -8.57 -0.24 2.58
N ALA A 217 -8.41 0.89 3.23
CA ALA A 217 -9.51 1.58 3.92
C ALA A 217 -9.34 3.10 3.83
N CYS A 218 -10.46 3.80 3.90
CA CYS A 218 -10.45 5.25 4.07
C CYS A 218 -11.58 5.69 5.01
N VAL A 219 -11.46 6.90 5.52
CA VAL A 219 -12.46 7.55 6.38
C VAL A 219 -12.96 8.80 5.69
N ASP A 220 -14.25 9.00 5.72
CA ASP A 220 -14.91 10.23 5.27
C ASP A 220 -15.88 10.77 6.34
N GLY A 221 -16.63 11.82 6.03
CA GLY A 221 -17.60 12.42 6.95
C GLY A 221 -18.78 11.50 7.33
N GLU A 222 -18.95 10.36 6.66
CA GLU A 222 -20.05 9.42 6.88
C GLU A 222 -19.62 8.13 7.59
N GLY A 223 -18.32 7.89 7.76
CA GLY A 223 -17.76 6.72 8.44
C GLY A 223 -16.54 6.15 7.76
N VAL A 224 -16.43 4.82 7.78
CA VAL A 224 -15.30 4.06 7.23
C VAL A 224 -15.73 3.32 5.97
N LEU A 225 -14.90 3.37 4.94
CA LEU A 225 -14.99 2.51 3.76
C LEU A 225 -13.87 1.47 3.83
N LEU A 226 -14.22 0.19 3.73
CA LEU A 226 -13.29 -0.92 3.63
C LEU A 226 -13.33 -1.50 2.23
N LEU A 227 -12.18 -1.60 1.58
CA LEU A 227 -12.01 -2.29 0.30
C LEU A 227 -11.44 -3.69 0.57
N ILE A 228 -12.23 -4.70 0.25
CA ILE A 228 -11.98 -6.08 0.64
C ILE A 228 -11.74 -6.94 -0.59
N ASP A 229 -10.65 -7.69 -0.61
CA ASP A 229 -10.43 -8.78 -1.55
C ASP A 229 -11.11 -10.04 -1.01
N VAL A 230 -12.20 -10.46 -1.63
CA VAL A 230 -12.92 -11.67 -1.24
C VAL A 230 -12.35 -12.88 -1.99
N ARG A 231 -11.97 -13.92 -1.26
CA ARG A 231 -11.39 -15.15 -1.82
C ARG A 231 -12.42 -16.28 -1.77
N GLY A 232 -12.95 -16.66 -2.93
CA GLY A 232 -13.88 -17.78 -3.01
C GLY A 232 -14.60 -17.87 -4.36
N GLY A 233 -15.02 -19.09 -4.73
CA GLY A 233 -15.76 -19.34 -5.98
C GLY A 233 -14.98 -19.15 -7.27
N ASP A 234 -15.70 -18.92 -8.36
CA ASP A 234 -15.15 -18.79 -9.73
C ASP A 234 -14.52 -17.45 -10.05
N GLY A 235 -14.25 -16.62 -9.08
CA GLY A 235 -13.64 -15.30 -9.21
C GLY A 235 -13.30 -14.75 -7.84
N TRP A 236 -12.45 -13.73 -7.82
CA TRP A 236 -12.11 -13.00 -6.59
C TRP A 236 -12.73 -11.61 -6.69
N PRO A 237 -13.99 -11.43 -6.29
CA PRO A 237 -14.62 -10.12 -6.32
C PRO A 237 -13.94 -9.19 -5.31
N THR A 238 -13.95 -7.92 -5.63
CA THR A 238 -13.63 -6.87 -4.69
C THR A 238 -14.92 -6.37 -4.06
N ARG A 239 -14.98 -6.28 -2.75
CA ARG A 239 -16.13 -5.78 -2.00
C ARG A 239 -15.81 -4.43 -1.39
N LEU A 240 -16.69 -3.47 -1.58
CA LEU A 240 -16.70 -2.23 -0.85
C LEU A 240 -17.75 -2.29 0.27
N THR A 241 -17.31 -2.02 1.50
CA THR A 241 -18.18 -2.04 2.68
C THR A 241 -18.14 -0.69 3.38
N ARG A 242 -19.30 -0.08 3.59
CA ARG A 242 -19.46 1.12 4.42
C ARG A 242 -19.80 0.72 5.84
N LEU A 243 -19.00 1.22 6.79
CA LEU A 243 -19.25 1.08 8.22
C LEU A 243 -19.58 2.43 8.86
N ARG A 244 -20.46 2.41 9.86
CA ARG A 244 -20.71 3.52 10.77
C ARG A 244 -20.72 2.98 12.20
N ALA A 245 -19.80 3.44 13.04
CA ALA A 245 -19.60 2.91 14.40
C ALA A 245 -19.55 1.37 14.45
N GLY A 246 -18.79 0.76 13.53
CA GLY A 246 -18.62 -0.69 13.41
C GLY A 246 -19.78 -1.45 12.76
N ALA A 247 -20.93 -0.84 12.57
CA ALA A 247 -22.06 -1.50 11.92
C ALA A 247 -22.01 -1.33 10.40
N VAL A 248 -22.26 -2.40 9.67
CA VAL A 248 -22.36 -2.38 8.21
C VAL A 248 -23.61 -1.59 7.80
N VAL A 249 -23.39 -0.50 7.07
CA VAL A 249 -24.48 0.32 6.49
C VAL A 249 -24.92 -0.25 5.15
N TRP A 250 -23.94 -0.57 4.30
CA TRP A 250 -24.14 -1.25 3.03
C TRP A 250 -22.86 -1.98 2.57
N GLN A 251 -23.05 -2.91 1.65
CA GLN A 251 -21.96 -3.62 0.96
C GLN A 251 -22.28 -3.71 -0.52
N GLN A 252 -21.25 -3.56 -1.36
CA GLN A 252 -21.34 -3.70 -2.81
C GLN A 252 -20.22 -4.60 -3.31
N ASP A 253 -20.58 -5.66 -4.02
CA ASP A 253 -19.63 -6.56 -4.67
C ASP A 253 -19.39 -6.13 -6.11
N TYR A 254 -18.13 -6.08 -6.49
CA TYR A 254 -17.69 -5.82 -7.86
C TYR A 254 -17.07 -7.11 -8.41
N PRO A 255 -17.73 -7.77 -9.35
CA PRO A 255 -17.22 -9.01 -9.93
C PRO A 255 -15.86 -8.76 -10.60
N SER A 256 -14.96 -9.72 -10.46
CA SER A 256 -13.68 -9.66 -11.16
C SER A 256 -13.89 -9.78 -12.66
N ALA A 257 -13.28 -8.90 -13.45
CA ALA A 257 -13.22 -9.06 -14.88
C ALA A 257 -12.25 -10.19 -15.24
N ARG A 258 -12.70 -11.20 -15.99
CA ARG A 258 -11.81 -12.22 -16.56
C ARG A 258 -11.25 -11.69 -17.89
N VAL A 259 -9.92 -11.58 -17.97
CA VAL A 259 -9.20 -11.44 -19.24
C VAL A 259 -8.58 -12.80 -19.57
N GLU A 260 -8.54 -13.19 -20.84
CA GLU A 260 -8.04 -14.50 -21.30
C GLU A 260 -6.75 -14.91 -20.57
N GLY A 261 -6.86 -15.97 -19.76
CA GLY A 261 -5.73 -16.67 -19.15
C GLY A 261 -5.31 -16.23 -17.75
N ALA A 262 -5.78 -15.10 -17.23
CA ALA A 262 -5.47 -14.71 -15.85
C ALA A 262 -6.60 -13.87 -15.24
N VAL A 263 -6.96 -14.20 -14.02
CA VAL A 263 -7.85 -13.39 -13.20
C VAL A 263 -6.98 -12.64 -12.22
N THR A 264 -6.95 -11.33 -12.36
CA THR A 264 -6.43 -10.54 -11.26
C THR A 264 -7.15 -9.22 -11.20
N GLN A 265 -8.10 -9.18 -10.33
CA GLN A 265 -8.59 -7.97 -9.74
C GLN A 265 -8.18 -8.07 -8.29
N GLY A 266 -7.29 -7.20 -7.83
CA GLY A 266 -6.89 -7.10 -6.42
C GLY A 266 -6.98 -5.65 -6.02
N ALA A 267 -7.50 -5.39 -4.84
CA ALA A 267 -7.57 -4.04 -4.28
C ALA A 267 -6.15 -3.49 -4.08
N LEU A 268 -5.95 -2.24 -4.46
CA LEU A 268 -4.68 -1.53 -4.27
C LEU A 268 -4.85 -0.38 -3.31
N ASP A 269 -5.85 0.50 -3.55
CA ASP A 269 -6.08 1.68 -2.73
C ASP A 269 -7.50 2.22 -2.88
N ILE A 270 -7.91 3.08 -1.94
CA ILE A 270 -9.21 3.76 -1.92
C ILE A 270 -9.07 5.18 -1.37
N LEU A 271 -9.69 6.13 -2.05
CA LEU A 271 -9.70 7.54 -1.67
C LEU A 271 -11.15 8.04 -1.60
N PRO A 272 -11.56 8.80 -0.54
CA PRO A 272 -12.83 9.50 -0.54
C PRO A 272 -12.89 10.53 -1.68
N TYR A 273 -13.93 10.48 -2.50
CA TYR A 273 -14.03 11.34 -3.67
C TYR A 273 -15.49 11.68 -3.99
N GLU A 274 -15.84 12.98 -4.11
CA GLU A 274 -17.15 13.49 -4.53
C GLU A 274 -18.37 12.88 -3.82
N GLY A 275 -18.28 12.67 -2.51
CA GLY A 275 -19.35 12.07 -1.71
C GLY A 275 -19.42 10.53 -1.82
N GLY A 276 -18.57 9.92 -2.63
CA GLY A 276 -18.36 8.49 -2.74
C GLY A 276 -16.89 8.12 -2.58
N ALA A 277 -16.36 7.32 -3.48
CA ALA A 277 -14.94 6.93 -3.48
C ALA A 277 -14.37 6.75 -4.89
N LEU A 278 -13.07 6.96 -4.99
CA LEU A 278 -12.23 6.50 -6.09
C LEU A 278 -11.45 5.26 -5.62
N ILE A 279 -11.52 4.19 -6.40
CA ILE A 279 -10.92 2.89 -6.08
C ILE A 279 -9.88 2.56 -7.13
N ALA A 280 -8.68 2.19 -6.70
CA ALA A 280 -7.64 1.64 -7.55
C ALA A 280 -7.56 0.13 -7.39
N LEU A 281 -7.64 -0.60 -8.48
CA LEU A 281 -7.58 -2.06 -8.52
C LEU A 281 -6.45 -2.50 -9.44
N ARG A 282 -5.73 -3.55 -9.06
CA ARG A 282 -4.85 -4.25 -9.99
C ARG A 282 -5.70 -4.88 -11.08
N PHE A 283 -5.31 -4.74 -12.34
CA PHE A 283 -6.12 -5.21 -13.46
C PHE A 283 -5.27 -5.96 -14.49
N GLY A 284 -5.91 -6.98 -15.08
CA GLY A 284 -5.34 -7.70 -16.19
C GLY A 284 -4.36 -8.81 -15.80
N HIS A 285 -3.49 -9.16 -16.74
CA HIS A 285 -2.44 -10.15 -16.50
C HIS A 285 -1.49 -9.64 -15.40
N PRO A 286 -1.03 -10.48 -14.45
CA PRO A 286 -0.10 -10.06 -13.41
C PRO A 286 1.17 -9.36 -13.93
N LEU A 287 1.51 -9.63 -15.19
CA LEU A 287 2.66 -9.08 -15.89
C LEU A 287 2.32 -7.82 -16.73
N ALA A 288 1.07 -7.34 -16.69
CA ALA A 288 0.70 -6.10 -17.34
C ALA A 288 0.69 -4.99 -16.27
N GLY A 289 1.45 -3.94 -16.51
CA GLY A 289 1.44 -2.75 -15.67
C GLY A 289 0.15 -1.96 -15.88
N GLU A 290 -0.99 -2.47 -15.38
CA GLU A 290 -2.30 -1.83 -15.53
C GLU A 290 -3.04 -1.76 -14.20
N CYS A 291 -3.72 -0.63 -13.97
CA CYS A 291 -4.71 -0.46 -12.91
C CYS A 291 -6.08 -0.17 -13.53
N LEU A 292 -7.12 -0.68 -12.88
CA LEU A 292 -8.50 -0.26 -13.12
C LEU A 292 -8.85 0.78 -12.07
N LEU A 293 -9.29 1.94 -12.52
CA LEU A 293 -9.84 2.99 -11.67
C LEU A 293 -11.35 2.96 -11.75
N ARG A 294 -12.01 3.08 -10.60
CA ARG A 294 -13.48 3.04 -10.50
C ARG A 294 -13.93 4.14 -9.57
N GLN A 295 -14.77 5.03 -10.09
CA GLN A 295 -15.50 6.02 -9.29
C GLN A 295 -16.83 5.42 -8.88
N VAL A 296 -17.16 5.51 -7.60
CA VAL A 296 -18.42 5.06 -7.04
C VAL A 296 -19.11 6.18 -6.27
N ASP A 297 -20.44 6.17 -6.25
CA ASP A 297 -21.24 7.11 -5.46
C ASP A 297 -21.29 6.72 -3.97
N ALA A 298 -22.04 7.50 -3.17
CA ALA A 298 -22.19 7.28 -1.74
C ALA A 298 -22.83 5.93 -1.37
N GLN A 299 -23.51 5.26 -2.29
CA GLN A 299 -24.14 3.96 -2.13
C GLN A 299 -23.29 2.82 -2.72
N GLY A 300 -22.12 3.13 -3.28
CA GLY A 300 -21.23 2.17 -3.91
C GLY A 300 -21.61 1.81 -5.35
N ALA A 301 -22.54 2.52 -5.98
CA ALA A 301 -22.85 2.29 -7.38
C ALA A 301 -21.74 2.87 -8.27
N VAL A 302 -21.35 2.11 -9.31
CA VAL A 302 -20.30 2.54 -10.24
C VAL A 302 -20.80 3.69 -11.10
N MET A 303 -20.13 4.82 -11.01
CA MET A 303 -20.39 6.01 -11.81
C MET A 303 -19.54 6.03 -13.08
N ALA A 304 -18.26 5.68 -12.93
CA ALA A 304 -17.32 5.63 -14.04
C ALA A 304 -16.25 4.56 -13.78
N GLU A 305 -15.69 4.05 -14.88
CA GLU A 305 -14.61 3.07 -14.83
C GLU A 305 -13.66 3.28 -16.01
N TRP A 306 -12.37 3.28 -15.75
CA TRP A 306 -11.34 3.43 -16.79
C TRP A 306 -10.03 2.74 -16.40
N ARG A 307 -9.14 2.56 -17.36
CA ARG A 307 -7.86 1.90 -17.16
C ARG A 307 -6.71 2.90 -17.17
N ALA A 308 -5.80 2.75 -16.24
CA ALA A 308 -4.51 3.43 -16.22
C ALA A 308 -3.41 2.43 -16.58
N ALA A 309 -2.67 2.70 -17.65
CA ALA A 309 -1.59 1.84 -18.10
C ALA A 309 -0.23 2.38 -17.62
N PHE A 310 0.63 1.47 -17.17
CA PHE A 310 2.01 1.71 -16.77
C PHE A 310 2.94 0.83 -17.62
N PRO A 311 3.15 1.19 -18.90
CA PRO A 311 3.96 0.38 -19.82
C PRO A 311 5.43 0.29 -19.41
N GLU A 312 5.86 1.12 -18.47
CA GLU A 312 7.18 1.10 -17.88
C GLU A 312 7.36 -0.05 -16.86
N LEU A 313 6.24 -0.57 -16.30
CA LEU A 313 6.22 -1.60 -15.29
C LEU A 313 5.89 -2.96 -15.88
N TYR A 314 6.58 -3.99 -15.41
CA TYR A 314 6.26 -5.40 -15.71
C TYR A 314 5.04 -5.91 -14.92
N GLY A 315 4.63 -5.21 -13.91
CA GLY A 315 3.44 -5.44 -13.11
C GLY A 315 3.34 -4.36 -12.04
N VAL A 316 2.13 -4.06 -11.61
CA VAL A 316 1.93 -3.14 -10.49
C VAL A 316 1.99 -3.95 -9.20
N GLN A 317 3.01 -3.73 -8.39
CA GLN A 317 3.14 -4.36 -7.07
C GLN A 317 2.26 -3.64 -6.05
N LYS A 318 2.34 -2.31 -6.01
CA LYS A 318 1.50 -1.44 -5.20
C LYS A 318 1.14 -0.18 -5.97
N ALA A 319 0.00 0.41 -5.67
CA ALA A 319 -0.37 1.73 -6.16
C ALA A 319 -1.08 2.50 -5.06
N ALA A 320 -1.01 3.83 -5.13
CA ALA A 320 -1.67 4.75 -4.22
C ALA A 320 -2.35 5.87 -4.99
N LEU A 321 -3.54 6.23 -4.54
CA LEU A 321 -4.30 7.38 -4.99
C LEU A 321 -3.93 8.59 -4.14
N VAL A 322 -3.37 9.62 -4.77
CA VAL A 322 -2.78 10.74 -4.06
C VAL A 322 -3.53 12.03 -4.39
N PRO A 323 -4.32 12.56 -3.47
CA PRO A 323 -4.99 13.84 -3.68
C PRO A 323 -3.99 15.00 -3.58
N CYS A 324 -4.04 15.93 -4.54
CA CYS A 324 -3.24 17.14 -4.55
C CYS A 324 -4.08 18.32 -5.07
N GLY A 325 -4.70 19.05 -4.17
CA GLY A 325 -5.68 20.08 -4.53
C GLY A 325 -6.89 19.46 -5.23
N GLU A 326 -7.19 19.92 -6.45
CA GLU A 326 -8.29 19.39 -7.28
C GLU A 326 -7.85 18.19 -8.14
N THR A 327 -6.57 17.85 -8.13
CA THR A 327 -5.99 16.77 -8.95
C THR A 327 -5.78 15.52 -8.11
N VAL A 328 -6.04 14.37 -8.70
CA VAL A 328 -5.66 13.08 -8.11
C VAL A 328 -4.52 12.49 -8.96
N TYR A 329 -3.46 12.07 -8.31
CA TYR A 329 -2.39 11.30 -8.94
C TYR A 329 -2.53 9.82 -8.60
N LEU A 330 -2.11 8.96 -9.53
CA LEU A 330 -1.93 7.53 -9.29
C LEU A 330 -0.43 7.24 -9.31
N ALA A 331 0.11 6.94 -8.16
CA ALA A 331 1.48 6.49 -8.00
C ALA A 331 1.49 4.96 -8.00
N ALA A 332 2.33 4.36 -8.83
CA ALA A 332 2.47 2.91 -8.88
C ALA A 332 3.95 2.53 -8.92
N TYR A 333 4.32 1.46 -8.25
CA TYR A 333 5.65 0.89 -8.39
C TYR A 333 5.62 -0.60 -8.70
N GLY A 334 6.72 -1.07 -9.27
CA GLY A 334 6.93 -2.46 -9.62
C GLY A 334 8.26 -2.63 -10.36
N GLU A 335 8.51 -3.85 -10.82
CA GLU A 335 9.70 -4.16 -11.61
C GLU A 335 9.69 -3.40 -12.94
N PRO A 336 10.84 -2.88 -13.40
CA PRO A 336 10.95 -2.25 -14.71
C PRO A 336 10.63 -3.25 -15.84
N ALA A 337 9.76 -2.89 -16.78
CA ALA A 337 9.39 -3.74 -17.90
C ALA A 337 10.62 -4.14 -18.76
N ALA A 338 11.62 -3.26 -18.89
CA ALA A 338 12.86 -3.54 -19.60
C ALA A 338 13.70 -4.64 -18.92
N ALA A 339 13.78 -4.62 -17.57
CA ALA A 339 14.51 -5.62 -16.79
C ALA A 339 13.87 -7.00 -16.89
N ALA A 340 12.53 -7.06 -16.76
CA ALA A 340 11.79 -8.32 -16.90
C ALA A 340 11.92 -8.95 -18.30
N MET A 341 12.06 -8.15 -19.36
CA MET A 341 12.25 -8.65 -20.73
C MET A 341 13.66 -9.24 -20.96
N GLU A 342 14.65 -8.83 -20.19
CA GLU A 342 16.03 -9.36 -20.29
C GLU A 342 16.20 -10.68 -19.54
N THR A 343 15.37 -10.93 -18.52
CA THR A 343 15.43 -12.13 -17.66
C THR A 343 14.54 -13.28 -18.13
N THR A 344 13.89 -13.21 -19.29
CA THR A 344 12.95 -14.24 -19.80
C THR A 344 13.61 -15.58 -20.18
N ASP A 345 14.90 -15.74 -20.01
CA ASP A 345 15.51 -17.08 -19.99
C ASP A 345 15.35 -17.74 -18.59
N TRP A 346 14.11 -18.10 -18.27
CA TRP A 346 13.67 -18.70 -17.00
C TRP A 346 14.44 -19.98 -16.61
N PHE A 347 15.30 -20.49 -17.48
CA PHE A 347 16.08 -21.71 -17.28
C PHE A 347 17.56 -21.46 -17.02
N ASP A 348 18.06 -20.24 -17.23
CA ASP A 348 19.46 -19.93 -16.93
C ASP A 348 19.60 -19.41 -15.50
N LYS A 349 19.92 -20.31 -14.57
CA LYS A 349 20.20 -19.99 -13.17
C LYS A 349 21.47 -19.17 -12.93
N SER A 350 22.21 -18.82 -13.99
CA SER A 350 23.45 -18.02 -13.94
C SER A 350 23.24 -16.54 -14.26
N GLY A 351 22.01 -16.13 -14.66
CA GLY A 351 21.66 -14.73 -14.87
C GLY A 351 21.41 -13.96 -13.57
N PRO A 352 21.40 -12.62 -13.61
CA PRO A 352 21.03 -11.81 -12.46
C PRO A 352 19.65 -12.21 -11.94
N THR A 353 19.54 -12.40 -10.63
CA THR A 353 18.24 -12.70 -10.01
C THR A 353 17.34 -11.47 -10.04
N LEU A 354 16.02 -11.65 -10.07
CA LEU A 354 15.03 -10.53 -10.01
C LEU A 354 15.27 -9.57 -8.83
N ARG A 355 16.06 -9.98 -7.83
CA ARG A 355 16.47 -9.17 -6.68
C ARG A 355 17.52 -8.09 -7.00
N ASP A 356 18.16 -8.17 -8.16
CA ASP A 356 19.24 -7.27 -8.55
C ASP A 356 18.75 -5.98 -9.22
N PHE A 357 17.42 -5.84 -9.43
CA PHE A 357 16.84 -4.66 -10.07
C PHE A 357 16.13 -3.77 -9.03
N ALA A 358 16.45 -2.48 -9.11
CA ALA A 358 15.69 -1.46 -8.38
C ALA A 358 14.25 -1.40 -8.90
N ASP A 359 13.29 -1.16 -8.02
CA ASP A 359 11.91 -0.91 -8.40
C ASP A 359 11.80 0.41 -9.18
N LEU A 360 10.81 0.49 -10.03
CA LEU A 360 10.48 1.69 -10.78
C LEU A 360 9.19 2.31 -10.25
N LEU A 361 9.28 3.55 -9.81
CA LEU A 361 8.12 4.37 -9.43
C LEU A 361 7.67 5.19 -10.64
N VAL A 362 6.39 5.11 -10.96
CA VAL A 362 5.73 5.90 -12.00
C VAL A 362 4.56 6.64 -11.38
N VAL A 363 4.50 7.95 -11.58
CA VAL A 363 3.39 8.79 -11.14
C VAL A 363 2.68 9.37 -12.34
N ARG A 364 1.35 9.24 -12.36
CA ARG A 364 0.48 9.75 -13.42
C ARG A 364 -0.63 10.59 -12.82
N GLU A 365 -1.03 11.62 -13.52
CA GLU A 365 -2.26 12.34 -13.24
C GLU A 365 -3.46 11.47 -13.63
N VAL A 366 -4.48 11.42 -12.78
CA VAL A 366 -5.72 10.72 -13.07
C VAL A 366 -6.64 11.67 -13.83
N GLU A 367 -6.86 11.39 -15.11
CA GLU A 367 -7.90 12.07 -15.89
C GLU A 367 -9.26 11.56 -15.43
N LEU A 368 -9.92 12.38 -14.60
CA LEU A 368 -11.26 12.07 -14.14
C LEU A 368 -12.27 12.33 -15.26
N PRO A 369 -13.28 11.48 -15.48
CA PRO A 369 -14.29 11.71 -16.49
C PRO A 369 -15.02 13.01 -16.20
N GLU A 370 -15.22 13.84 -17.24
CA GLU A 370 -16.08 15.02 -17.15
C GLU A 370 -17.49 14.57 -16.78
N GLY A 371 -18.03 15.07 -15.65
CA GLY A 371 -19.33 14.72 -15.08
C GLY A 371 -20.53 15.15 -15.94
#